data_651fcb1b464b6bf64e4a7ec72527a819
#
_entry.id   651fcb1b464b6bf64e4a7ec72527a819
#
_cell.length_a   1.000
_cell.length_b   1.000
_cell.length_c   1.000
_cell.angle_alpha   90.00
_cell.angle_beta   90.00
_cell.angle_gamma   90.00
#
_symmetry.space_group_name_H-M   'P 1'
#
loop_
_entity.id
_entity.type
_entity.pdbx_description
1 polymer ?
#
loop_
_entity_poly.entity_id
_entity_poly.type
_entity_poly.pdbx_seq_one_letter_code
_entity_poly.pdbx_strand_id
1 'polypeptide(L)'
;MLAVAVAFTACAAFQPTAVNGPAANLPPYPIAQADAGNRLDEAAQAWYQLSQHYGLSNKTEANLNPYTATLASLPANLPAPIYLPKVGSQTKPTEEDTRESLRRFIVEWQRLIGADPNQLSLVERVDEPSGAKVARYEQRPFRYPLRGGFGNLTIRFRSDGQLLGFSSNCIPNADRIQATLNNLTPKVTAEQAVNHIKSQQTLSLPVNATVEARQLVVYAQPSKDQSSGLQIRLAWELEVTNGPVPRVYLDAISDEIIATS
;
A
#
# COMPACT_ATOMS: atom_id res chain seq x y z
N MET A 1 -1.04 75.29 -33.52
CA MET A 1 -0.17 74.34 -32.81
C MET A 1 -1.03 73.47 -31.97
N LEU A 2 -1.21 72.21 -32.42
CA LEU A 2 -2.07 71.24 -31.79
C LEU A 2 -1.16 70.23 -31.05
N ALA A 3 -1.27 70.14 -29.71
CA ALA A 3 -0.50 69.19 -28.91
C ALA A 3 -1.32 67.91 -28.74
N VAL A 4 -0.80 66.79 -29.28
CA VAL A 4 -1.38 65.46 -29.12
C VAL A 4 -0.76 64.81 -27.90
N ALA A 5 -1.57 64.60 -26.86
CA ALA A 5 -1.17 63.79 -25.67
C ALA A 5 -1.41 62.30 -25.92
N VAL A 6 -0.35 61.52 -25.95
CA VAL A 6 -0.40 60.04 -26.01
C VAL A 6 -0.46 59.49 -24.62
N ALA A 7 -1.60 58.90 -24.25
CA ALA A 7 -1.77 58.17 -22.98
C ALA A 7 -1.28 56.72 -23.14
N PHE A 8 -0.21 56.36 -22.42
CA PHE A 8 0.24 54.97 -22.27
C PHE A 8 -0.61 54.26 -21.22
N THR A 9 -1.47 53.36 -21.63
CA THR A 9 -2.14 52.42 -20.74
C THR A 9 -1.18 51.29 -20.37
N ALA A 10 -0.67 51.29 -19.14
CA ALA A 10 0.11 50.20 -18.57
C ALA A 10 -0.82 49.04 -18.28
N CYS A 11 -0.69 47.92 -19.03
CA CYS A 11 -1.27 46.64 -18.67
C CYS A 11 -0.57 46.14 -17.41
N ALA A 12 -1.25 46.24 -16.25
CA ALA A 12 -0.84 45.54 -15.04
C ALA A 12 -1.02 44.03 -15.26
N ALA A 13 0.09 43.33 -15.43
CA ALA A 13 0.09 41.86 -15.40
C ALA A 13 -0.40 41.39 -14.02
N PHE A 14 -1.54 40.70 -13.98
CA PHE A 14 -1.98 39.98 -12.83
C PHE A 14 -0.95 38.87 -12.51
N GLN A 15 -0.07 39.14 -11.57
CA GLN A 15 0.70 38.07 -10.94
C GLN A 15 -0.28 37.27 -10.07
N PRO A 16 -0.42 35.97 -10.28
CA PRO A 16 -1.17 35.13 -9.32
C PRO A 16 -0.45 35.24 -7.98
N THR A 17 -1.07 35.87 -7.01
CA THR A 17 -0.67 35.79 -5.60
C THR A 17 -0.69 34.32 -5.21
N ALA A 18 0.48 33.78 -4.88
CA ALA A 18 0.57 32.47 -4.24
C ALA A 18 -0.29 32.52 -3.00
N VAL A 19 -1.40 31.81 -3.01
CA VAL A 19 -2.24 31.60 -1.84
C VAL A 19 -1.40 30.74 -0.91
N ASN A 20 -0.69 31.38 0.03
CA ASN A 20 -0.13 30.76 1.20
C ASN A 20 -1.31 30.35 2.09
N GLY A 21 -2.01 29.28 1.71
CA GLY A 21 -2.85 28.53 2.63
C GLY A 21 -1.97 28.02 3.77
N PRO A 22 -2.51 27.90 5.01
CA PRO A 22 -1.75 27.35 6.12
C PRO A 22 -1.15 26.03 5.64
N ALA A 23 0.19 25.91 5.74
CA ALA A 23 0.87 24.65 5.46
C ALA A 23 0.21 23.63 6.38
N ALA A 24 -0.69 22.81 5.82
CA ALA A 24 -1.27 21.71 6.54
C ALA A 24 -0.07 20.97 7.16
N ASN A 25 -0.19 20.53 8.43
CA ASN A 25 0.82 19.72 9.11
C ASN A 25 0.96 18.40 8.38
N LEU A 26 1.55 18.43 7.18
CA LEU A 26 1.89 17.25 6.41
C LEU A 26 3.00 16.54 7.18
N PRO A 27 2.88 15.21 7.36
CA PRO A 27 3.96 14.46 7.97
C PRO A 27 5.25 14.70 7.20
N PRO A 28 6.41 14.73 7.88
CA PRO A 28 7.70 14.92 7.22
C PRO A 28 7.92 13.81 6.18
N TYR A 29 8.71 14.13 5.14
CA TYR A 29 9.13 13.15 4.15
C TYR A 29 10.51 12.58 4.52
N PRO A 30 10.75 11.26 4.39
CA PRO A 30 9.79 10.22 3.95
C PRO A 30 8.64 10.06 4.94
N ILE A 31 7.47 9.61 4.44
CA ILE A 31 6.29 9.47 5.26
C ILE A 31 6.49 8.28 6.19
N ALA A 32 6.70 8.56 7.48
CA ALA A 32 6.75 7.54 8.51
C ALA A 32 5.33 7.25 8.99
N GLN A 33 4.96 5.98 8.99
CA GLN A 33 3.74 5.55 9.64
C GLN A 33 4.00 5.46 11.15
N ALA A 34 3.76 6.56 11.85
CA ALA A 34 3.85 6.63 13.31
C ALA A 34 2.71 5.80 13.96
N ASP A 35 2.78 5.60 15.29
CA ASP A 35 1.78 4.94 16.14
C ASP A 35 1.64 3.41 15.95
N ALA A 36 2.74 2.73 15.62
CA ALA A 36 2.73 1.27 15.52
C ALA A 36 2.23 0.58 16.80
N GLY A 37 2.55 1.12 17.99
CA GLY A 37 2.07 0.59 19.28
C GLY A 37 0.56 0.64 19.40
N ASN A 38 -0.05 1.80 19.23
CA ASN A 38 -1.50 1.95 19.32
C ASN A 38 -2.23 1.06 18.31
N ARG A 39 -1.68 0.91 17.09
CA ARG A 39 -2.28 0.05 16.06
C ARG A 39 -2.17 -1.44 16.39
N LEU A 40 -1.08 -1.86 17.01
CA LEU A 40 -0.94 -3.24 17.50
C LEU A 40 -1.97 -3.54 18.59
N ASP A 41 -2.20 -2.61 19.51
CA ASP A 41 -3.23 -2.74 20.55
C ASP A 41 -4.64 -2.79 19.95
N GLU A 42 -4.94 -1.93 18.97
CA GLU A 42 -6.21 -1.96 18.24
C GLU A 42 -6.41 -3.28 17.48
N ALA A 43 -5.37 -3.79 16.83
CA ALA A 43 -5.42 -5.07 16.13
C ALA A 43 -5.58 -6.25 17.09
N ALA A 44 -4.91 -6.22 18.25
CA ALA A 44 -5.08 -7.21 19.30
C ALA A 44 -6.50 -7.20 19.86
N GLN A 45 -7.09 -6.04 20.06
CA GLN A 45 -8.48 -5.89 20.45
C GLN A 45 -9.44 -6.43 19.39
N ALA A 46 -9.19 -6.13 18.11
CA ALA A 46 -10.00 -6.65 17.01
C ALA A 46 -9.89 -8.18 16.89
N TRP A 47 -8.70 -8.74 17.14
CA TRP A 47 -8.52 -10.19 17.24
C TRP A 47 -9.31 -10.79 18.38
N TYR A 48 -9.29 -10.17 19.55
CA TYR A 48 -10.11 -10.61 20.69
C TYR A 48 -11.60 -10.62 20.33
N GLN A 49 -12.11 -9.58 19.67
CA GLN A 49 -13.50 -9.52 19.21
C GLN A 49 -13.83 -10.64 18.22
N LEU A 50 -12.95 -10.90 17.23
CA LEU A 50 -13.09 -12.01 16.30
C LEU A 50 -13.11 -13.35 17.05
N SER A 51 -12.19 -13.52 18.02
CA SER A 51 -12.11 -14.73 18.82
C SER A 51 -13.39 -14.99 19.62
N GLN A 52 -13.97 -13.96 20.22
CA GLN A 52 -15.26 -14.04 20.92
C GLN A 52 -16.40 -14.39 19.98
N HIS A 53 -16.44 -13.73 18.80
CA HIS A 53 -17.49 -13.95 17.80
C HIS A 53 -17.54 -15.41 17.33
N TYR A 54 -16.38 -16.05 17.13
CA TYR A 54 -16.28 -17.44 16.68
C TYR A 54 -16.06 -18.47 17.80
N GLY A 55 -16.14 -18.06 19.06
CA GLY A 55 -15.97 -18.97 20.19
C GLY A 55 -14.57 -19.57 20.31
N LEU A 56 -13.55 -18.83 19.88
CA LEU A 56 -12.16 -19.24 20.03
C LEU A 56 -11.72 -19.09 21.50
N SER A 57 -10.72 -19.87 21.92
CA SER A 57 -10.14 -19.74 23.25
C SER A 57 -9.47 -18.37 23.43
N ASN A 58 -9.64 -17.74 24.59
CA ASN A 58 -8.97 -16.50 24.96
C ASN A 58 -7.43 -16.62 25.01
N LYS A 59 -6.89 -17.85 24.91
CA LYS A 59 -5.45 -18.11 24.85
C LYS A 59 -4.90 -18.16 23.43
N THR A 60 -5.76 -18.03 22.42
CA THR A 60 -5.34 -18.03 21.01
C THR A 60 -4.78 -16.65 20.68
N GLU A 61 -3.46 -16.54 20.59
CA GLU A 61 -2.78 -15.29 20.27
C GLU A 61 -2.82 -15.00 18.77
N ALA A 62 -2.97 -13.72 18.41
CA ALA A 62 -2.87 -13.26 17.03
C ALA A 62 -1.41 -13.22 16.59
N ASN A 63 -1.14 -13.71 15.38
CA ASN A 63 0.12 -13.43 14.71
C ASN A 63 -0.04 -12.13 13.91
N LEU A 64 0.38 -11.01 14.51
CA LEU A 64 0.28 -9.68 13.90
C LEU A 64 1.57 -9.30 13.18
N ASN A 65 1.43 -8.63 12.03
CA ASN A 65 2.54 -8.03 11.31
C ASN A 65 3.05 -6.82 12.09
N PRO A 66 4.33 -6.77 12.51
CA PRO A 66 4.86 -5.69 13.34
C PRO A 66 4.90 -4.33 12.62
N TYR A 67 4.89 -4.31 11.29
CA TYR A 67 5.00 -3.09 10.50
C TYR A 67 3.64 -2.48 10.15
N THR A 68 2.64 -3.33 9.85
CA THR A 68 1.30 -2.87 9.45
C THR A 68 0.27 -3.02 10.56
N ALA A 69 0.57 -3.77 11.62
CA ALA A 69 -0.38 -4.13 12.68
C ALA A 69 -1.64 -4.83 12.12
N THR A 70 -1.47 -5.65 11.10
CA THR A 70 -2.52 -6.46 10.47
C THR A 70 -2.30 -7.93 10.78
N LEU A 71 -3.30 -8.79 10.58
CA LEU A 71 -3.16 -10.22 10.83
C LEU A 71 -2.22 -10.84 9.80
N ALA A 72 -1.02 -11.24 10.21
CA ALA A 72 -0.02 -11.86 9.35
C ALA A 72 -0.40 -13.29 8.95
N SER A 73 -1.06 -14.03 9.85
CA SER A 73 -1.60 -15.37 9.58
C SER A 73 -2.61 -15.79 10.63
N LEU A 74 -3.55 -16.63 10.26
CA LEU A 74 -4.37 -17.36 11.24
C LEU A 74 -3.50 -18.35 12.01
N PRO A 75 -3.74 -18.51 13.33
CA PRO A 75 -3.12 -19.58 14.10
C PRO A 75 -3.41 -20.95 13.50
N ALA A 76 -2.40 -21.83 13.50
CA ALA A 76 -2.49 -23.15 12.85
C ALA A 76 -3.57 -24.06 13.47
N ASN A 77 -3.76 -23.96 14.81
CA ASN A 77 -4.66 -24.83 15.56
C ASN A 77 -5.77 -24.01 16.21
N LEU A 78 -6.77 -23.65 15.41
CA LEU A 78 -7.96 -22.97 15.94
C LEU A 78 -8.87 -24.00 16.64
N PRO A 79 -9.35 -23.70 17.87
CA PRO A 79 -10.24 -24.61 18.60
C PRO A 79 -11.65 -24.68 17.99
N ALA A 80 -12.04 -23.70 17.19
CA ALA A 80 -13.30 -23.65 16.44
C ALA A 80 -13.07 -23.11 15.04
N PRO A 81 -13.88 -23.51 14.05
CA PRO A 81 -13.77 -23.01 12.70
C PRO A 81 -14.30 -21.58 12.60
N ILE A 82 -13.63 -20.76 11.76
CA ILE A 82 -14.08 -19.44 11.36
C ILE A 82 -14.80 -19.59 10.01
N TYR A 83 -15.91 -18.90 9.82
CA TYR A 83 -16.66 -18.93 8.57
C TYR A 83 -16.81 -17.52 7.97
N LEU A 84 -16.82 -17.45 6.66
CA LEU A 84 -17.27 -16.24 5.95
C LEU A 84 -18.74 -15.97 6.28
N PRO A 85 -19.18 -14.71 6.36
CA PRO A 85 -20.57 -14.34 6.54
C PRO A 85 -21.47 -14.99 5.47
N LYS A 86 -22.54 -15.66 5.88
CA LYS A 86 -23.43 -16.31 4.93
C LYS A 86 -24.24 -15.28 4.16
N VAL A 87 -24.28 -15.42 2.83
CA VAL A 87 -25.09 -14.63 1.91
C VAL A 87 -26.04 -15.57 1.16
N GLY A 88 -27.26 -15.12 0.98
CA GLY A 88 -28.29 -15.94 0.32
C GLY A 88 -28.83 -17.09 1.18
N SER A 89 -29.85 -17.77 0.63
CA SER A 89 -30.53 -18.90 1.29
C SER A 89 -30.18 -20.24 0.65
N GLN A 90 -29.36 -20.26 -0.40
CA GLN A 90 -29.05 -21.47 -1.16
C GLN A 90 -28.03 -22.35 -0.43
N THR A 91 -28.15 -23.66 -0.59
CA THR A 91 -27.22 -24.65 -0.01
C THR A 91 -25.82 -24.54 -0.63
N LYS A 92 -25.73 -24.17 -1.91
CA LYS A 92 -24.46 -23.90 -2.60
C LYS A 92 -24.43 -22.40 -2.95
N PRO A 93 -23.46 -21.64 -2.39
CA PRO A 93 -23.33 -20.23 -2.72
C PRO A 93 -22.95 -20.06 -4.20
N THR A 94 -23.57 -19.07 -4.84
CA THR A 94 -23.17 -18.63 -6.18
C THR A 94 -21.82 -17.91 -6.13
N GLU A 95 -21.29 -17.57 -7.28
CA GLU A 95 -20.07 -16.75 -7.33
C GLU A 95 -20.31 -15.36 -6.72
N GLU A 96 -21.46 -14.77 -6.98
CA GLU A 96 -21.86 -13.47 -6.43
C GLU A 96 -22.04 -13.54 -4.91
N ASP A 97 -22.68 -14.59 -4.38
CA ASP A 97 -22.80 -14.80 -2.94
C ASP A 97 -21.42 -14.93 -2.28
N THR A 98 -20.50 -15.63 -2.94
CA THR A 98 -19.11 -15.79 -2.45
C THR A 98 -18.39 -14.44 -2.44
N ARG A 99 -18.53 -13.63 -3.49
CA ARG A 99 -17.93 -12.29 -3.58
C ARG A 99 -18.48 -11.37 -2.48
N GLU A 100 -19.78 -11.38 -2.27
CA GLU A 100 -20.42 -10.59 -1.22
C GLU A 100 -20.05 -11.10 0.20
N SER A 101 -19.93 -12.41 0.42
CA SER A 101 -19.42 -12.99 1.66
C SER A 101 -18.01 -12.48 1.99
N LEU A 102 -17.10 -12.51 1.01
CA LEU A 102 -15.73 -11.99 1.16
C LEU A 102 -15.75 -10.49 1.46
N ARG A 103 -16.59 -9.72 0.74
CA ARG A 103 -16.70 -8.27 0.97
C ARG A 103 -17.18 -7.98 2.40
N ARG A 104 -18.21 -8.67 2.89
CA ARG A 104 -18.72 -8.51 4.27
C ARG A 104 -17.67 -8.89 5.30
N PHE A 105 -16.94 -9.98 5.08
CA PHE A 105 -15.84 -10.36 5.96
C PHE A 105 -14.76 -9.29 6.04
N ILE A 106 -14.38 -8.70 4.90
CA ILE A 106 -13.40 -7.62 4.84
C ILE A 106 -13.90 -6.37 5.59
N VAL A 107 -15.17 -5.99 5.43
CA VAL A 107 -15.78 -4.86 6.16
C VAL A 107 -15.75 -5.11 7.67
N GLU A 108 -16.20 -6.29 8.09
CA GLU A 108 -16.35 -6.64 9.51
C GLU A 108 -15.00 -6.65 10.24
N TRP A 109 -13.96 -7.17 9.58
CA TRP A 109 -12.63 -7.34 10.15
C TRP A 109 -11.59 -6.35 9.59
N GLN A 110 -12.04 -5.19 9.14
CA GLN A 110 -11.20 -4.16 8.53
C GLN A 110 -9.98 -3.77 9.38
N ARG A 111 -10.10 -3.74 10.70
CA ARG A 111 -8.99 -3.43 11.63
C ARG A 111 -7.89 -4.48 11.60
N LEU A 112 -8.23 -5.76 11.39
CA LEU A 112 -7.26 -6.85 11.23
C LEU A 112 -6.67 -6.90 9.83
N ILE A 113 -7.42 -6.39 8.83
CA ILE A 113 -7.02 -6.38 7.43
C ILE A 113 -6.16 -5.16 7.11
N GLY A 114 -6.46 -4.02 7.72
CA GLY A 114 -5.75 -2.76 7.49
C GLY A 114 -6.16 -2.01 6.22
N ALA A 115 -7.25 -2.43 5.56
CA ALA A 115 -7.75 -1.78 4.35
C ALA A 115 -9.27 -1.82 4.26
N ASP A 116 -9.86 -0.77 3.70
CA ASP A 116 -11.27 -0.74 3.29
C ASP A 116 -11.48 -1.61 2.03
N PRO A 117 -12.62 -2.31 1.88
CA PRO A 117 -12.94 -3.07 0.67
C PRO A 117 -12.79 -2.27 -0.63
N ASN A 118 -13.10 -0.96 -0.60
CA ASN A 118 -12.98 -0.08 -1.77
C ASN A 118 -11.52 0.20 -2.19
N GLN A 119 -10.57 -0.06 -1.28
CA GLN A 119 -9.13 0.06 -1.56
C GLN A 119 -8.53 -1.24 -2.07
N LEU A 120 -9.31 -2.33 -2.11
CA LEU A 120 -8.85 -3.66 -2.48
C LEU A 120 -9.34 -4.04 -3.87
N SER A 121 -8.43 -4.48 -4.72
CA SER A 121 -8.73 -5.07 -6.02
C SER A 121 -8.47 -6.57 -5.97
N LEU A 122 -9.46 -7.38 -6.31
CA LEU A 122 -9.26 -8.82 -6.47
C LEU A 122 -8.39 -9.05 -7.72
N VAL A 123 -7.19 -9.58 -7.52
CA VAL A 123 -6.22 -9.80 -8.59
C VAL A 123 -6.17 -11.26 -9.03
N GLU A 124 -6.52 -12.18 -8.14
CA GLU A 124 -6.48 -13.60 -8.44
C GLU A 124 -7.54 -14.34 -7.62
N ARG A 125 -8.19 -15.30 -8.28
CA ARG A 125 -9.02 -16.31 -7.64
C ARG A 125 -8.68 -17.66 -8.20
N VAL A 126 -8.27 -18.57 -7.32
CA VAL A 126 -7.84 -19.93 -7.71
C VAL A 126 -8.63 -20.95 -6.93
N ASP A 127 -9.11 -21.97 -7.62
CA ASP A 127 -9.63 -23.20 -7.02
C ASP A 127 -8.49 -24.22 -6.96
N GLU A 128 -8.07 -24.58 -5.75
CA GLU A 128 -6.99 -25.53 -5.54
C GLU A 128 -7.47 -26.97 -5.76
N PRO A 129 -6.58 -27.91 -6.13
CA PRO A 129 -6.92 -29.33 -6.23
C PRO A 129 -7.47 -29.95 -4.94
N SER A 130 -7.14 -29.35 -3.79
CA SER A 130 -7.66 -29.73 -2.47
C SER A 130 -9.14 -29.37 -2.24
N GLY A 131 -9.79 -28.68 -3.19
CA GLY A 131 -11.12 -28.13 -3.06
C GLY A 131 -11.16 -26.79 -2.27
N ALA A 132 -10.02 -26.29 -1.86
CA ALA A 132 -9.94 -24.94 -1.27
C ALA A 132 -9.95 -23.88 -2.37
N LYS A 133 -10.47 -22.70 -2.00
CA LYS A 133 -10.51 -21.51 -2.84
C LYS A 133 -9.58 -20.45 -2.25
N VAL A 134 -8.84 -19.76 -3.09
CA VAL A 134 -7.96 -18.66 -2.69
C VAL A 134 -8.41 -17.39 -3.40
N ALA A 135 -8.65 -16.34 -2.62
CA ALA A 135 -8.87 -14.99 -3.11
C ALA A 135 -7.68 -14.11 -2.70
N ARG A 136 -7.00 -13.52 -3.68
CA ARG A 136 -5.89 -12.60 -3.48
C ARG A 136 -6.29 -11.21 -3.92
N TYR A 137 -6.03 -10.25 -3.04
CA TYR A 137 -6.31 -8.85 -3.28
C TYR A 137 -5.03 -8.04 -3.19
N GLU A 138 -4.94 -7.01 -4.00
CA GLU A 138 -3.95 -5.94 -3.89
C GLU A 138 -4.63 -4.66 -3.43
N GLN A 139 -3.99 -3.97 -2.51
CA GLN A 139 -4.42 -2.65 -2.06
C GLN A 139 -4.02 -1.58 -3.09
N ARG A 140 -4.99 -0.84 -3.60
CA ARG A 140 -4.81 0.18 -4.65
C ARG A 140 -5.39 1.54 -4.26
N PRO A 141 -5.01 2.12 -3.10
CA PRO A 141 -5.48 3.44 -2.68
C PRO A 141 -4.66 4.55 -3.30
N PHE A 142 -3.48 4.24 -3.87
CA PHE A 142 -2.51 5.23 -4.32
C PHE A 142 -2.65 5.50 -5.82
N ARG A 143 -2.34 6.76 -6.21
CA ARG A 143 -2.26 7.17 -7.61
C ARG A 143 -1.24 6.34 -8.40
N TYR A 144 -0.14 5.97 -7.75
CA TYR A 144 0.94 5.18 -8.33
C TYR A 144 0.92 3.75 -7.78
N PRO A 145 1.41 2.75 -8.54
CA PRO A 145 1.47 1.37 -8.05
C PRO A 145 2.26 1.25 -6.75
N LEU A 146 1.77 0.42 -5.83
CA LEU A 146 2.47 0.09 -4.59
C LEU A 146 3.55 -0.97 -4.85
N ARG A 147 4.74 -0.78 -4.24
CA ARG A 147 5.89 -1.70 -4.27
C ARG A 147 6.44 -1.89 -2.86
N GLY A 148 7.36 -2.84 -2.71
CA GLY A 148 8.00 -3.16 -1.43
C GLY A 148 7.39 -4.36 -0.71
N GLY A 149 6.47 -5.09 -1.36
CA GLY A 149 5.91 -6.34 -0.83
C GLY A 149 4.75 -6.17 0.14
N PHE A 150 4.26 -4.95 0.36
CA PHE A 150 3.09 -4.63 1.18
C PHE A 150 1.82 -4.45 0.34
N GLY A 151 0.67 -4.33 1.02
CA GLY A 151 -0.62 -4.08 0.37
C GLY A 151 -1.30 -5.33 -0.17
N ASN A 152 -1.02 -6.50 0.41
CA ASN A 152 -1.62 -7.75 -0.03
C ASN A 152 -2.56 -8.31 1.04
N LEU A 153 -3.69 -8.86 0.59
CA LEU A 153 -4.62 -9.63 1.40
C LEU A 153 -4.86 -10.98 0.71
N THR A 154 -4.68 -12.06 1.45
CA THR A 154 -5.00 -13.42 0.98
C THR A 154 -6.03 -14.05 1.90
N ILE A 155 -7.11 -14.56 1.32
CA ILE A 155 -8.15 -15.31 2.04
C ILE A 155 -8.27 -16.68 1.38
N ARG A 156 -8.06 -17.74 2.17
CA ARG A 156 -8.19 -19.14 1.74
C ARG A 156 -9.35 -19.77 2.48
N PHE A 157 -10.28 -20.37 1.76
CA PHE A 157 -11.53 -20.90 2.32
C PHE A 157 -12.04 -22.11 1.54
N ARG A 158 -12.95 -22.89 2.15
CA ARG A 158 -13.66 -23.98 1.50
C ARG A 158 -14.95 -23.51 0.83
N SER A 159 -15.54 -24.37 0.01
CA SER A 159 -16.81 -24.10 -0.67
C SER A 159 -17.99 -23.86 0.28
N ASP A 160 -17.91 -24.37 1.52
CA ASP A 160 -18.91 -24.13 2.60
C ASP A 160 -18.67 -22.81 3.34
N GLY A 161 -17.64 -22.04 2.95
CA GLY A 161 -17.26 -20.77 3.57
C GLY A 161 -16.32 -20.90 4.75
N GLN A 162 -15.89 -22.11 5.17
CA GLN A 162 -14.91 -22.26 6.24
C GLN A 162 -13.57 -21.65 5.84
N LEU A 163 -13.05 -20.72 6.65
CA LEU A 163 -11.71 -20.15 6.47
C LEU A 163 -10.63 -21.20 6.79
N LEU A 164 -9.69 -21.34 5.89
CA LEU A 164 -8.49 -22.17 6.02
C LEU A 164 -7.23 -21.33 6.24
N GLY A 165 -7.25 -20.08 5.84
CA GLY A 165 -6.16 -19.14 5.98
C GLY A 165 -6.63 -17.72 5.73
N PHE A 166 -5.99 -16.78 6.42
CA PHE A 166 -6.21 -15.36 6.26
C PHE A 166 -4.92 -14.65 6.61
N SER A 167 -4.43 -13.82 5.73
CA SER A 167 -3.22 -13.03 5.97
C SER A 167 -3.34 -11.67 5.28
N SER A 168 -2.85 -10.64 5.95
CA SER A 168 -2.81 -9.30 5.41
C SER A 168 -1.50 -8.61 5.77
N ASN A 169 -0.97 -7.84 4.83
CA ASN A 169 0.04 -6.83 5.07
C ASN A 169 -0.36 -5.49 4.41
N CYS A 170 -1.68 -5.25 4.32
CA CYS A 170 -2.22 -3.98 3.85
C CYS A 170 -1.74 -2.81 4.73
N ILE A 171 -1.61 -1.65 4.13
CA ILE A 171 -1.15 -0.43 4.80
C ILE A 171 -2.35 0.29 5.39
N PRO A 172 -2.48 0.38 6.73
CA PRO A 172 -3.58 1.10 7.36
C PRO A 172 -3.54 2.60 7.07
N ASN A 173 -4.72 3.25 7.08
CA ASN A 173 -4.85 4.69 6.85
C ASN A 173 -4.24 5.17 5.52
N ALA A 174 -4.32 4.33 4.49
CA ALA A 174 -3.72 4.60 3.18
C ALA A 174 -4.23 5.89 2.54
N ASP A 175 -5.48 6.32 2.79
CA ASP A 175 -6.04 7.58 2.28
C ASP A 175 -5.27 8.80 2.82
N ARG A 176 -4.88 8.78 4.10
CA ARG A 176 -4.07 9.85 4.69
C ARG A 176 -2.68 9.93 4.06
N ILE A 177 -2.09 8.77 3.81
CA ILE A 177 -0.80 8.66 3.12
C ILE A 177 -0.93 9.17 1.68
N GLN A 178 -1.99 8.76 0.98
CA GLN A 178 -2.29 9.22 -0.39
C GLN A 178 -2.47 10.74 -0.44
N ALA A 179 -3.21 11.32 0.51
CA ALA A 179 -3.37 12.77 0.58
C ALA A 179 -2.03 13.50 0.72
N THR A 180 -1.09 12.95 1.50
CA THR A 180 0.27 13.49 1.62
C THR A 180 1.06 13.33 0.33
N LEU A 181 1.04 12.14 -0.27
CA LEU A 181 1.75 11.85 -1.52
C LEU A 181 1.27 12.71 -2.69
N ASN A 182 -0.02 13.04 -2.75
CA ASN A 182 -0.60 13.90 -3.79
C ASN A 182 -0.05 15.33 -3.77
N ASN A 183 0.46 15.79 -2.63
CA ASN A 183 1.06 17.12 -2.46
C ASN A 183 2.57 17.12 -2.75
N LEU A 184 3.16 15.95 -3.03
CA LEU A 184 4.57 15.84 -3.38
C LEU A 184 4.75 15.96 -4.89
N THR A 185 5.71 16.78 -5.29
CA THR A 185 6.17 16.87 -6.67
C THR A 185 7.53 16.21 -6.77
N PRO A 186 7.74 15.25 -7.70
CA PRO A 186 9.05 14.67 -7.94
C PRO A 186 10.09 15.78 -8.20
N LYS A 187 11.22 15.73 -7.51
CA LYS A 187 12.36 16.63 -7.71
C LYS A 187 13.37 16.06 -8.70
N VAL A 188 13.39 14.73 -8.79
CA VAL A 188 14.26 13.99 -9.71
C VAL A 188 13.41 13.60 -10.92
N THR A 189 13.85 13.98 -12.12
CA THR A 189 13.21 13.55 -13.37
C THR A 189 13.58 12.12 -13.73
N ALA A 190 12.84 11.49 -14.65
CA ALA A 190 13.13 10.13 -15.14
C ALA A 190 14.56 10.05 -15.73
N GLU A 191 14.98 11.08 -16.50
CA GLU A 191 16.30 11.14 -17.11
C GLU A 191 17.40 11.28 -16.05
N GLN A 192 17.20 12.13 -15.03
CA GLN A 192 18.13 12.27 -13.92
C GLN A 192 18.29 10.96 -13.15
N ALA A 193 17.17 10.27 -12.88
CA ALA A 193 17.17 8.96 -12.22
C ALA A 193 17.98 7.91 -13.01
N VAL A 194 17.78 7.82 -14.33
CA VAL A 194 18.55 6.94 -15.21
C VAL A 194 20.05 7.28 -15.16
N ASN A 195 20.41 8.56 -15.27
CA ASN A 195 21.81 9.01 -15.24
C ASN A 195 22.46 8.75 -13.88
N HIS A 196 21.72 8.96 -12.78
CA HIS A 196 22.17 8.65 -11.44
C HIS A 196 22.55 7.16 -11.33
N ILE A 197 21.66 6.25 -11.72
CA ILE A 197 21.91 4.79 -11.63
C ILE A 197 23.08 4.38 -12.52
N LYS A 198 23.22 4.94 -13.73
CA LYS A 198 24.37 4.64 -14.61
C LYS A 198 25.71 5.10 -14.03
N SER A 199 25.71 6.15 -13.23
CA SER A 199 26.93 6.69 -12.59
C SER A 199 27.30 5.97 -11.29
N GLN A 200 26.41 5.13 -10.73
CA GLN A 200 26.62 4.46 -9.45
C GLN A 200 27.60 3.29 -9.56
N GLN A 201 28.81 3.48 -9.03
CA GLN A 201 29.85 2.43 -9.00
C GLN A 201 29.45 1.22 -8.14
N THR A 202 28.64 1.42 -7.09
CA THR A 202 28.17 0.37 -6.18
C THR A 202 27.30 -0.69 -6.86
N LEU A 203 26.64 -0.33 -7.96
CA LEU A 203 25.82 -1.26 -8.73
C LEU A 203 26.64 -2.10 -9.72
N SER A 204 27.92 -1.77 -9.95
CA SER A 204 28.84 -2.49 -10.85
C SER A 204 28.21 -2.85 -12.20
N LEU A 205 27.53 -1.89 -12.83
CA LEU A 205 26.83 -2.09 -14.08
C LEU A 205 27.79 -2.39 -15.23
N PRO A 206 27.63 -3.48 -15.99
CA PRO A 206 28.42 -3.75 -17.18
C PRO A 206 28.23 -2.64 -18.26
N VAL A 207 29.21 -2.50 -19.15
CA VAL A 207 29.17 -1.50 -20.23
C VAL A 207 27.95 -1.65 -21.15
N ASN A 208 27.47 -2.88 -21.30
CA ASN A 208 26.29 -3.20 -22.11
C ASN A 208 24.96 -3.20 -21.31
N ALA A 209 24.98 -2.77 -20.05
CA ALA A 209 23.75 -2.62 -19.28
C ALA A 209 22.93 -1.44 -19.79
N THR A 210 21.63 -1.63 -19.91
CA THR A 210 20.68 -0.58 -20.20
C THR A 210 19.82 -0.29 -18.96
N VAL A 211 19.57 0.98 -18.69
CA VAL A 211 18.74 1.44 -17.58
C VAL A 211 17.61 2.27 -18.15
N GLU A 212 16.38 1.91 -17.81
CA GLU A 212 15.17 2.60 -18.25
C GLU A 212 14.28 2.94 -17.05
N ALA A 213 13.82 4.18 -16.97
CA ALA A 213 12.80 4.57 -16.00
C ALA A 213 11.42 4.10 -16.51
N ARG A 214 10.77 3.22 -15.76
CA ARG A 214 9.46 2.66 -16.14
C ARG A 214 8.31 3.57 -15.69
N GLN A 215 8.25 3.89 -14.40
CA GLN A 215 7.15 4.64 -13.82
C GLN A 215 7.49 5.17 -12.42
N LEU A 216 6.69 6.11 -11.94
CA LEU A 216 6.65 6.43 -10.51
C LEU A 216 5.85 5.38 -9.75
N VAL A 217 6.31 5.05 -8.55
CA VAL A 217 5.69 4.08 -7.64
C VAL A 217 5.66 4.62 -6.22
N VAL A 218 4.73 4.11 -5.42
CA VAL A 218 4.75 4.26 -3.97
C VAL A 218 5.55 3.08 -3.41
N TYR A 219 6.71 3.34 -2.82
CA TYR A 219 7.56 2.31 -2.25
C TYR A 219 7.40 2.27 -0.73
N ALA A 220 6.97 1.12 -0.21
CA ALA A 220 6.83 0.88 1.22
C ALA A 220 7.91 -0.09 1.71
N GLN A 221 8.57 0.26 2.81
CA GLN A 221 9.59 -0.58 3.44
C GLN A 221 9.55 -0.44 4.96
N PRO A 222 10.07 -1.42 5.71
CA PRO A 222 10.29 -1.25 7.14
C PRO A 222 11.16 -0.01 7.43
N SER A 223 10.80 0.73 8.48
CA SER A 223 11.59 1.88 8.92
C SER A 223 12.94 1.40 9.48
N LYS A 224 14.04 2.03 9.06
CA LYS A 224 15.38 1.71 9.58
C LYS A 224 15.57 2.20 11.03
N ASP A 225 14.85 3.26 11.40
CA ASP A 225 15.04 3.97 12.67
C ASP A 225 14.05 3.52 13.76
N GLN A 226 13.08 2.70 13.41
CA GLN A 226 12.03 2.24 14.33
C GLN A 226 11.92 0.73 14.26
N SER A 227 11.87 0.08 15.41
CA SER A 227 11.66 -1.38 15.53
C SER A 227 10.30 -1.84 14.97
N SER A 228 9.38 -0.91 14.74
CA SER A 228 8.05 -1.15 14.18
C SER A 228 7.59 0.05 13.37
N GLY A 229 6.98 -0.18 12.23
CA GLY A 229 6.44 0.85 11.35
C GLY A 229 6.97 0.80 9.93
N LEU A 230 6.27 1.49 9.06
CA LEU A 230 6.60 1.60 7.64
C LEU A 230 7.12 2.99 7.32
N GLN A 231 8.07 3.03 6.41
CA GLN A 231 8.50 4.22 5.70
C GLN A 231 7.99 4.15 4.27
N ILE A 232 7.28 5.19 3.84
CA ILE A 232 6.66 5.26 2.53
C ILE A 232 7.28 6.40 1.74
N ARG A 233 7.67 6.10 0.51
CA ARG A 233 8.39 7.01 -0.38
C ARG A 233 7.75 7.04 -1.77
N LEU A 234 7.90 8.14 -2.47
CA LEU A 234 7.66 8.25 -3.89
C LEU A 234 8.96 7.92 -4.63
N ALA A 235 8.95 6.92 -5.49
CA ALA A 235 10.17 6.44 -6.12
C ALA A 235 10.01 6.25 -7.64
N TRP A 236 11.11 6.36 -8.35
CA TRP A 236 11.24 5.84 -9.72
C TRP A 236 11.51 4.35 -9.67
N GLU A 237 10.72 3.56 -10.38
CA GLU A 237 11.01 2.16 -10.70
C GLU A 237 11.83 2.13 -11.98
N LEU A 238 13.11 1.72 -11.87
CA LEU A 238 14.03 1.62 -12.99
C LEU A 238 14.29 0.14 -13.29
N GLU A 239 14.19 -0.22 -14.57
CA GLU A 239 14.56 -1.55 -15.05
C GLU A 239 15.99 -1.53 -15.56
N VAL A 240 16.76 -2.54 -15.16
CA VAL A 240 18.15 -2.73 -15.57
C VAL A 240 18.27 -4.03 -16.35
N THR A 241 18.54 -3.90 -17.63
CA THR A 241 18.78 -5.05 -18.52
C THR A 241 20.27 -5.31 -18.63
N ASN A 242 20.67 -6.57 -18.64
CA ASN A 242 22.07 -7.03 -18.63
C ASN A 242 22.88 -6.52 -17.42
N GLY A 243 22.21 -6.23 -16.30
CA GLY A 243 22.86 -5.83 -15.04
C GLY A 243 22.76 -6.90 -13.96
N PRO A 244 23.44 -6.70 -12.82
CA PRO A 244 23.44 -7.65 -11.70
C PRO A 244 22.10 -7.69 -10.96
N VAL A 245 21.29 -6.64 -11.08
CA VAL A 245 19.95 -6.53 -10.48
C VAL A 245 18.95 -6.09 -11.56
N PRO A 246 17.79 -6.72 -11.68
CA PRO A 246 16.82 -6.38 -12.71
C PRO A 246 16.04 -5.08 -12.44
N ARG A 247 15.94 -4.67 -11.18
CA ARG A 247 15.23 -3.43 -10.81
C ARG A 247 15.95 -2.65 -9.74
N VAL A 248 15.84 -1.33 -9.84
CA VAL A 248 16.32 -0.36 -8.85
C VAL A 248 15.19 0.61 -8.54
N TYR A 249 15.04 0.95 -7.26
CA TYR A 249 14.10 1.97 -6.81
C TYR A 249 14.88 3.18 -6.30
N LEU A 250 14.67 4.33 -6.93
CA LEU A 250 15.31 5.60 -6.59
C LEU A 250 14.25 6.57 -6.04
N ASP A 251 14.51 7.14 -4.88
CA ASP A 251 13.63 8.15 -4.28
C ASP A 251 13.51 9.38 -5.19
N ALA A 252 12.28 9.68 -5.62
CA ALA A 252 12.01 10.78 -6.55
C ALA A 252 12.12 12.18 -5.90
N ILE A 253 12.32 12.25 -4.57
CA ILE A 253 12.45 13.49 -3.81
C ILE A 253 13.88 13.71 -3.31
N SER A 254 14.53 12.68 -2.74
CA SER A 254 15.86 12.76 -2.13
C SER A 254 16.99 12.27 -3.00
N ASP A 255 16.72 11.66 -4.16
CA ASP A 255 17.71 11.07 -5.08
C ASP A 255 18.52 9.91 -4.43
N GLU A 256 17.94 9.23 -3.46
CA GLU A 256 18.55 8.10 -2.74
C GLU A 256 18.11 6.78 -3.36
N ILE A 257 19.04 5.82 -3.54
CA ILE A 257 18.67 4.45 -3.90
C ILE A 257 18.05 3.80 -2.67
N ILE A 258 16.76 3.42 -2.80
CA ILE A 258 15.97 2.85 -1.71
C ILE A 258 16.17 1.34 -1.62
N ALA A 259 16.10 0.68 -2.79
CA ALA A 259 16.15 -0.76 -2.88
C ALA A 259 16.59 -1.25 -4.27
N THR A 260 17.03 -2.49 -4.31
CA THR A 260 17.29 -3.28 -5.52
C THR A 260 16.57 -4.62 -5.41
N SER A 261 16.07 -5.15 -6.51
CA SER A 261 15.38 -6.45 -6.53
C SER A 261 15.74 -7.27 -7.75
#